data_370f8643a05ec2fc16ab555e7ef8e837
#
_entry.id   370f8643a05ec2fc16ab555e7ef8e837
#
_cell.length_a   1.000
_cell.length_b   1.000
_cell.length_c   1.000
_cell.angle_alpha   90.00
_cell.angle_beta   90.00
_cell.angle_gamma   90.00
#
_symmetry.space_group_name_H-M   'P 1'
#
loop_
_entity.id
_entity.type
_entity.pdbx_description
1 polymer ?
#
loop_
_entity_poly.entity_id
_entity_poly.type
_entity_poly.pdbx_seq_one_letter_code
_entity_poly.pdbx_strand_id
1 'polypeptide(L)'
;MEVAYGFSRFGRYAHDISDVIGIFGDLSSCDRQAIQQAGAQAKDMIRMSIKAFTERDVELAGRLKKMDDVVDGLYLDFVRKSAHEPEANLKCVVSGTLILRYLERIADHATYVGDTVPYIVSGERAARK
;
A
#
# COMPACT_ATOMS: atom_id res chain seq x y z
N MET A 1 15.75 -7.26 4.13
CA MET A 1 14.49 -8.00 3.90
C MET A 1 14.56 -8.69 2.55
N GLU A 2 14.15 -9.94 2.49
CA GLU A 2 14.06 -10.66 1.22
C GLU A 2 12.87 -10.17 0.40
N VAL A 3 13.02 -10.18 -0.93
CA VAL A 3 11.94 -9.81 -1.85
C VAL A 3 10.73 -10.74 -1.70
N ALA A 4 10.97 -12.04 -1.52
CA ALA A 4 9.89 -13.01 -1.27
C ALA A 4 9.07 -12.65 -0.04
N TYR A 5 9.72 -12.17 1.03
CA TYR A 5 9.01 -11.68 2.22
C TYR A 5 8.14 -10.47 1.88
N GLY A 6 8.66 -9.53 1.09
CA GLY A 6 7.87 -8.37 0.64
C GLY A 6 6.61 -8.77 -0.10
N PHE A 7 6.71 -9.71 -1.03
CA PHE A 7 5.55 -10.22 -1.77
C PHE A 7 4.56 -10.96 -0.87
N SER A 8 5.04 -11.76 0.09
CA SER A 8 4.15 -12.46 1.03
C SER A 8 3.36 -11.51 1.91
N ARG A 9 3.92 -10.34 2.24
CA ARG A 9 3.24 -9.33 3.06
C ARG A 9 2.04 -8.70 2.34
N PHE A 10 2.02 -8.67 1.01
CA PHE A 10 0.84 -8.20 0.29
C PHE A 10 -0.39 -9.05 0.60
N GLY A 11 -0.24 -10.36 0.55
CA GLY A 11 -1.32 -11.29 0.90
C GLY A 11 -1.73 -11.17 2.36
N ARG A 12 -0.78 -11.01 3.27
CA ARG A 12 -1.05 -10.85 4.70
C ARG A 12 -1.89 -9.60 4.96
N TYR A 13 -1.53 -8.46 4.41
CA TYR A 13 -2.26 -7.22 4.64
C TYR A 13 -3.63 -7.22 3.95
N ALA A 14 -3.75 -7.85 2.77
CA ALA A 14 -5.05 -8.05 2.12
C ALA A 14 -5.98 -8.89 2.99
N HIS A 15 -5.46 -9.95 3.60
CA HIS A 15 -6.21 -10.78 4.55
C HIS A 15 -6.64 -9.97 5.78
N ASP A 16 -5.75 -9.15 6.33
CA ASP A 16 -6.06 -8.29 7.48
C ASP A 16 -7.19 -7.31 7.15
N ILE A 17 -7.23 -6.75 5.94
CA ILE A 17 -8.33 -5.89 5.48
C ILE A 17 -9.64 -6.66 5.44
N SER A 18 -9.61 -7.88 4.92
CA SER A 18 -10.79 -8.76 4.88
C SER A 18 -11.32 -9.04 6.28
N ASP A 19 -10.43 -9.28 7.25
CA ASP A 19 -10.81 -9.48 8.65
C ASP A 19 -11.48 -8.25 9.25
N VAL A 20 -10.96 -7.05 8.98
CA VAL A 20 -11.58 -5.79 9.44
C VAL A 20 -13.00 -5.67 8.89
N ILE A 21 -13.20 -5.90 7.59
CA ILE A 21 -14.52 -5.86 6.96
C ILE A 21 -15.46 -6.86 7.63
N GLY A 22 -14.97 -8.07 7.90
CA GLY A 22 -15.77 -9.10 8.60
C GLY A 22 -16.18 -8.70 10.01
N ILE A 23 -15.29 -8.06 10.76
CA ILE A 23 -15.55 -7.60 12.13
C ILE A 23 -16.62 -6.51 12.16
N PHE A 24 -16.51 -5.51 11.28
CA PHE A 24 -17.40 -4.35 11.28
C PHE A 24 -18.71 -4.59 10.54
N GLY A 25 -18.75 -5.54 9.63
CA GLY A 25 -19.95 -5.88 8.86
C GLY A 25 -20.30 -4.84 7.80
N ASP A 26 -21.55 -4.38 7.78
CA ASP A 26 -22.02 -3.44 6.76
C ASP A 26 -21.40 -2.05 6.93
N LEU A 27 -20.60 -1.65 5.96
CA LEU A 27 -19.93 -0.34 5.88
C LEU A 27 -20.54 0.55 4.79
N SER A 28 -21.72 0.20 4.26
CA SER A 28 -22.34 0.92 3.14
C SER A 28 -22.67 2.38 3.45
N SER A 29 -22.92 2.70 4.74
CA SER A 29 -23.19 4.07 5.18
C SER A 29 -21.93 4.93 5.33
N CYS A 30 -20.75 4.33 5.25
CA CYS A 30 -19.48 5.05 5.39
C CYS A 30 -19.03 5.67 4.07
N ASP A 31 -18.37 6.83 4.15
CA ASP A 31 -17.68 7.40 3.00
C ASP A 31 -16.44 6.55 2.70
N ARG A 32 -16.42 5.94 1.52
CA ARG A 32 -15.36 5.01 1.10
C ARG A 32 -14.41 5.60 0.06
N GLN A 33 -14.52 6.89 -0.22
CA GLN A 33 -13.75 7.52 -1.27
C GLN A 33 -12.24 7.37 -1.06
N ALA A 34 -11.74 7.68 0.14
CA ALA A 34 -10.31 7.55 0.45
C ALA A 34 -9.83 6.10 0.35
N ILE A 35 -10.65 5.16 0.83
CA ILE A 35 -10.34 3.72 0.76
C ILE A 35 -10.27 3.25 -0.69
N GLN A 36 -11.21 3.66 -1.52
CA GLN A 36 -11.24 3.28 -2.93
C GLN A 36 -10.03 3.83 -3.68
N GLN A 37 -9.67 5.09 -3.44
CA GLN A 37 -8.49 5.72 -4.04
C GLN A 37 -7.21 5.04 -3.59
N ALA A 38 -7.05 4.83 -2.28
CA ALA A 38 -5.87 4.19 -1.73
C ALA A 38 -5.76 2.73 -2.19
N GLY A 39 -6.88 2.02 -2.26
CA GLY A 39 -6.92 0.64 -2.73
C GLY A 39 -6.51 0.50 -4.19
N ALA A 40 -7.03 1.37 -5.06
CA ALA A 40 -6.65 1.39 -6.47
C ALA A 40 -5.16 1.69 -6.64
N GLN A 41 -4.65 2.67 -5.90
CA GLN A 41 -3.24 3.05 -5.92
C GLN A 41 -2.35 1.91 -5.43
N ALA A 42 -2.69 1.29 -4.30
CA ALA A 42 -1.93 0.16 -3.75
C ALA A 42 -1.90 -1.02 -4.72
N LYS A 43 -3.02 -1.32 -5.37
CA LYS A 43 -3.11 -2.38 -6.38
C LYS A 43 -2.16 -2.12 -7.56
N ASP A 44 -2.13 -0.89 -8.06
CA ASP A 44 -1.22 -0.51 -9.14
C ASP A 44 0.24 -0.61 -8.68
N MET A 45 0.53 -0.24 -7.44
CA MET A 45 1.88 -0.34 -6.87
C MET A 45 2.34 -1.80 -6.76
N ILE A 46 1.46 -2.71 -6.37
CA ILE A 46 1.78 -4.15 -6.36
C ILE A 46 2.18 -4.60 -7.77
N ARG A 47 1.37 -4.26 -8.78
CA ARG A 47 1.64 -4.63 -10.17
C ARG A 47 2.96 -4.03 -10.66
N MET A 48 3.21 -2.76 -10.36
CA MET A 48 4.44 -2.07 -10.74
C MET A 48 5.67 -2.68 -10.06
N SER A 49 5.56 -3.05 -8.79
CA SER A 49 6.68 -3.67 -8.06
C SER A 49 7.06 -5.03 -8.66
N ILE A 50 6.05 -5.82 -9.03
CA ILE A 50 6.27 -7.12 -9.69
C ILE A 50 6.95 -6.91 -11.05
N LYS A 51 6.42 -5.99 -11.84
CA LYS A 51 6.96 -5.67 -13.18
C LYS A 51 8.39 -5.14 -13.08
N ALA A 52 8.63 -4.18 -12.18
CA ALA A 52 9.97 -3.62 -11.98
C ALA A 52 10.98 -4.70 -11.59
N PHE A 53 10.57 -5.60 -10.70
CA PHE A 53 11.43 -6.70 -10.25
C PHE A 53 11.70 -7.71 -11.37
N THR A 54 10.66 -8.17 -12.09
CA THR A 54 10.81 -9.19 -13.13
C THR A 54 11.55 -8.67 -14.35
N GLU A 55 11.36 -7.41 -14.71
CA GLU A 55 11.99 -6.78 -15.87
C GLU A 55 13.30 -6.03 -15.55
N ARG A 56 13.71 -5.98 -14.28
CA ARG A 56 14.87 -5.18 -13.81
C ARG A 56 14.76 -3.71 -14.21
N ASP A 57 13.55 -3.16 -14.12
CA ASP A 57 13.29 -1.78 -14.54
C ASP A 57 13.49 -0.81 -13.38
N VAL A 58 14.67 -0.20 -13.34
CA VAL A 58 15.08 0.75 -12.28
C VAL A 58 14.21 2.02 -12.31
N GLU A 59 13.86 2.50 -13.49
CA GLU A 59 13.03 3.71 -13.63
C GLU A 59 11.62 3.48 -13.08
N LEU A 60 11.00 2.35 -13.44
CA LEU A 60 9.70 1.97 -12.93
C LEU A 60 9.72 1.81 -11.41
N ALA A 61 10.77 1.17 -10.89
CA ALA A 61 10.97 1.03 -9.43
C ALA A 61 11.02 2.39 -8.73
N GLY A 62 11.68 3.37 -9.35
CA GLY A 62 11.79 4.74 -8.80
C GLY A 62 10.48 5.48 -8.70
N ARG A 63 9.48 5.14 -9.53
CA ARG A 63 8.15 5.77 -9.49
C ARG A 63 7.33 5.37 -8.27
N LEU A 64 7.62 4.21 -7.69
CA LEU A 64 6.86 3.69 -6.56
C LEU A 64 6.91 4.63 -5.35
N LYS A 65 8.02 5.33 -5.13
CA LYS A 65 8.15 6.26 -4.01
C LYS A 65 7.10 7.37 -4.04
N LYS A 66 6.84 7.96 -5.20
CA LYS A 66 5.84 9.02 -5.36
C LYS A 66 4.43 8.48 -5.15
N MET A 67 4.17 7.26 -5.60
CA MET A 67 2.87 6.61 -5.41
C MET A 67 2.62 6.29 -3.95
N ASP A 68 3.66 5.88 -3.21
CA ASP A 68 3.60 5.65 -1.78
C ASP A 68 3.18 6.90 -1.03
N ASP A 69 3.74 8.06 -1.38
CA ASP A 69 3.39 9.34 -0.78
C ASP A 69 1.90 9.67 -0.95
N VAL A 70 1.29 9.29 -2.07
CA VAL A 70 -0.16 9.50 -2.31
C VAL A 70 -0.98 8.67 -1.33
N VAL A 71 -0.64 7.39 -1.15
CA VAL A 71 -1.37 6.50 -0.23
C VAL A 71 -1.21 6.99 1.20
N ASP A 72 -0.01 7.37 1.59
CA ASP A 72 0.29 7.91 2.92
C ASP A 72 -0.52 9.19 3.18
N GLY A 73 -0.59 10.07 2.20
CA GLY A 73 -1.40 11.31 2.28
C GLY A 73 -2.89 11.03 2.46
N LEU A 74 -3.44 10.05 1.73
CA LEU A 74 -4.85 9.66 1.87
C LEU A 74 -5.15 9.15 3.28
N TYR A 75 -4.27 8.35 3.84
CA TYR A 75 -4.39 7.84 5.20
C TYR A 75 -4.37 9.00 6.22
N LEU A 76 -3.36 9.85 6.15
CA LEU A 76 -3.21 10.96 7.10
C LEU A 76 -4.37 11.96 7.01
N ASP A 77 -4.83 12.29 5.80
CA ASP A 77 -5.98 13.18 5.61
C ASP A 77 -7.26 12.60 6.21
N PHE A 78 -7.47 11.30 6.02
CA PHE A 78 -8.63 10.63 6.62
C PHE A 78 -8.60 10.72 8.14
N VAL A 79 -7.44 10.46 8.75
CA VAL A 79 -7.28 10.52 10.21
C VAL A 79 -7.51 11.95 10.72
N ARG A 80 -6.94 12.96 10.07
CA ARG A 80 -7.10 14.36 10.46
C ARG A 80 -8.56 14.81 10.38
N LYS A 81 -9.23 14.53 9.27
CA LYS A 81 -10.65 14.88 9.09
C LYS A 81 -11.52 14.19 10.14
N SER A 82 -11.27 12.91 10.40
CA SER A 82 -12.03 12.15 11.39
C SER A 82 -11.84 12.71 12.79
N ALA A 83 -10.63 13.12 13.14
CA ALA A 83 -10.31 13.68 14.45
C ALA A 83 -11.00 15.02 14.73
N HIS A 84 -11.33 15.78 13.68
CA HIS A 84 -11.91 17.10 13.78
C HIS A 84 -13.40 17.16 13.41
N GLU A 85 -14.04 16.01 13.17
CA GLU A 85 -15.46 15.93 12.83
C GLU A 85 -16.25 15.47 14.05
N PRO A 86 -17.01 16.40 14.70
CA PRO A 86 -17.76 16.07 15.93
C PRO A 86 -18.86 15.02 15.70
N GLU A 87 -19.40 14.94 14.49
CA GLU A 87 -20.48 14.01 14.14
C GLU A 87 -19.94 12.70 13.50
N ALA A 88 -18.63 12.47 13.56
CA ALA A 88 -18.02 11.29 12.94
C ALA A 88 -18.59 10.00 13.56
N ASN A 89 -18.96 9.04 12.70
CA ASN A 89 -19.39 7.74 13.12
C ASN A 89 -18.18 6.89 13.53
N LEU A 90 -18.18 6.43 14.77
CA LEU A 90 -17.03 5.69 15.33
C LEU A 90 -16.71 4.44 14.52
N LYS A 91 -17.70 3.67 14.11
CA LYS A 91 -17.54 2.46 13.28
C LYS A 91 -16.82 2.81 11.96
N CYS A 92 -17.25 3.87 11.30
CA CYS A 92 -16.65 4.31 10.04
C CYS A 92 -15.22 4.81 10.23
N VAL A 93 -14.96 5.55 11.30
CA VAL A 93 -13.61 6.07 11.61
C VAL A 93 -12.65 4.93 11.91
N VAL A 94 -13.03 4.01 12.78
CA VAL A 94 -12.13 2.92 13.19
C VAL A 94 -11.87 1.97 12.02
N SER A 95 -12.92 1.53 11.32
CA SER A 95 -12.75 0.61 10.19
C SER A 95 -11.94 1.26 9.06
N GLY A 96 -12.26 2.52 8.72
CA GLY A 96 -11.55 3.25 7.67
C GLY A 96 -10.07 3.47 7.99
N THR A 97 -9.76 3.83 9.24
CA THR A 97 -8.38 4.02 9.69
C THR A 97 -7.58 2.72 9.58
N LEU A 98 -8.15 1.60 10.03
CA LEU A 98 -7.49 0.30 9.96
C LEU A 98 -7.25 -0.13 8.51
N ILE A 99 -8.26 -0.02 7.67
CA ILE A 99 -8.15 -0.41 6.26
C ILE A 99 -7.09 0.44 5.55
N LEU A 100 -7.13 1.75 5.72
CA LEU A 100 -6.16 2.67 5.12
C LEU A 100 -4.74 2.40 5.63
N ARG A 101 -4.59 2.05 6.90
CA ARG A 101 -3.29 1.71 7.46
C ARG A 101 -2.71 0.45 6.80
N TYR A 102 -3.52 -0.57 6.57
CA TYR A 102 -3.07 -1.78 5.87
C TYR A 102 -2.73 -1.48 4.41
N LEU A 103 -3.51 -0.64 3.73
CA LEU A 103 -3.19 -0.22 2.37
C LEU A 103 -1.87 0.55 2.30
N GLU A 104 -1.62 1.42 3.28
CA GLU A 104 -0.35 2.15 3.38
C GLU A 104 0.83 1.18 3.58
N ARG A 105 0.66 0.13 4.37
CA ARG A 105 1.68 -0.90 4.55
C ARG A 105 1.94 -1.70 3.27
N ILE A 106 0.90 -1.98 2.48
CA ILE A 106 1.06 -2.59 1.16
C ILE A 106 1.93 -1.68 0.27
N ALA A 107 1.62 -0.38 0.25
CA ALA A 107 2.37 0.59 -0.51
C ALA A 107 3.84 0.66 -0.08
N ASP A 108 4.12 0.66 1.22
CA ASP A 108 5.48 0.64 1.77
C ASP A 108 6.25 -0.60 1.30
N HIS A 109 5.62 -1.76 1.31
CA HIS A 109 6.26 -3.00 0.89
C HIS A 109 6.50 -3.04 -0.62
N ALA A 110 5.59 -2.48 -1.42
CA ALA A 110 5.80 -2.33 -2.86
C ALA A 110 7.00 -1.43 -3.15
N THR A 111 7.11 -0.31 -2.43
CA THR A 111 8.26 0.60 -2.53
C THR A 111 9.55 -0.11 -2.12
N TYR A 112 9.50 -0.89 -1.05
CA TYR A 112 10.65 -1.67 -0.59
C TYR A 112 11.12 -2.67 -1.66
N VAL A 113 10.20 -3.39 -2.29
CA VAL A 113 10.53 -4.31 -3.41
C VAL A 113 11.19 -3.51 -4.53
N GLY A 114 10.64 -2.34 -4.88
CA GLY A 114 11.22 -1.46 -5.88
C GLY A 114 12.65 -1.03 -5.54
N ASP A 115 12.91 -0.70 -4.28
CA ASP A 115 14.23 -0.26 -3.81
C ASP A 115 15.30 -1.35 -3.95
N THR A 116 14.91 -2.62 -4.02
CA THR A 116 15.87 -3.73 -4.25
C THR A 116 16.34 -3.82 -5.70
N VAL A 117 15.56 -3.30 -6.65
CA VAL A 117 15.83 -3.46 -8.08
C VAL A 117 17.18 -2.86 -8.51
N PRO A 118 17.55 -1.63 -8.10
CA PRO A 118 18.86 -1.08 -8.44
C PRO A 118 20.03 -1.95 -7.97
N TYR A 119 19.92 -2.55 -6.79
CA TYR A 119 20.93 -3.46 -6.25
C TYR A 119 21.05 -4.74 -7.06
N ILE A 120 19.93 -5.31 -7.46
CA ILE A 120 19.89 -6.52 -8.30
C ILE A 120 20.56 -6.24 -9.65
N VAL A 121 20.19 -5.14 -10.31
CA VAL A 121 20.75 -4.72 -11.59
C VAL A 121 22.25 -4.48 -11.47
N SER A 122 22.69 -3.79 -10.42
CA SER A 122 24.07 -3.50 -10.14
C SER A 122 24.88 -4.79 -9.91
N GLY A 123 24.33 -5.73 -9.14
CA GLY A 123 24.94 -7.03 -8.88
C GLY A 123 25.07 -7.88 -10.15
N GLU A 124 24.03 -7.92 -10.98
CA GLU A 124 24.07 -8.64 -12.27
C GLU A 124 25.11 -8.06 -13.21
N ARG A 125 25.25 -6.74 -13.30
CA ARG A 125 26.28 -6.06 -14.10
C ARG A 125 27.69 -6.39 -13.60
N ALA A 126 27.89 -6.39 -12.29
CA ALA A 126 29.16 -6.75 -11.69
C ALA A 126 29.55 -8.20 -11.97
N ALA A 127 28.59 -9.12 -11.92
CA ALA A 127 28.82 -10.54 -12.20
C ALA A 127 29.21 -10.79 -13.67
N ARG A 128 28.78 -9.96 -14.61
CA ARG A 128 29.10 -10.07 -16.02
C ARG A 128 30.50 -9.59 -16.41
N LYS A 129 31.13 -8.84 -15.52
CA LYS A 129 32.51 -8.40 -15.70
C LYS A 129 33.48 -9.46 -15.21
#